data_cc17a1f422a6308e94caef5c369f375b
#
_entry.id   cc17a1f422a6308e94caef5c369f375b
#
_cell.length_a   1.000
_cell.length_b   1.000
_cell.length_c   1.000
_cell.angle_alpha   90.00
_cell.angle_beta   90.00
_cell.angle_gamma   90.00
#
_symmetry.space_group_name_H-M   'P 1'
#
loop_
_entity.id
_entity.type
_entity.pdbx_description
1 polymer ?
#
loop_
_entity_poly.entity_id
_entity_poly.type
_entity_poly.pdbx_seq_one_letter_code
_entity_poly.pdbx_strand_id
1 'polypeptide(L)'
;MEIRKIQKSDYKNIKALYTGAFPANERAPFHLLRKRAEQGRADFWIIREEGKNIGLAYLVTYKDLAYLFYYAIDSSYRGKGYGTKALKKVMEIYKDYRLFLALEDWREESENKVQRIKRHNFYLNCGLHDLPYKLKEADVIFSIMGTGNAIEPKEYKALMNRYVSLPMKYFIDFRIIKDE
;
A
#
# COMPACT_ATOMS: atom_id res chain seq x y z
N MET A 1 -2.78 -19.11 -7.98
CA MET A 1 -2.50 -17.66 -7.82
C MET A 1 -1.07 -17.34 -8.21
N GLU A 2 -0.90 -16.42 -9.12
CA GLU A 2 0.36 -15.89 -9.63
C GLU A 2 0.51 -14.42 -9.19
N ILE A 3 1.73 -13.99 -8.86
CA ILE A 3 2.08 -12.58 -8.65
C ILE A 3 3.24 -12.26 -9.58
N ARG A 4 3.07 -11.26 -10.43
CA ARG A 4 4.11 -10.82 -11.37
C ARG A 4 4.12 -9.30 -11.53
N LYS A 5 5.20 -8.77 -12.06
CA LYS A 5 5.30 -7.34 -12.41
C LYS A 5 4.28 -6.98 -13.50
N ILE A 6 3.76 -5.75 -13.42
CA ILE A 6 2.85 -5.20 -14.41
C ILE A 6 3.51 -5.11 -15.79
N GLN A 7 2.75 -5.39 -16.82
CA GLN A 7 3.15 -5.24 -18.23
C GLN A 7 2.23 -4.25 -18.96
N LYS A 8 2.63 -3.76 -20.12
CA LYS A 8 1.83 -2.80 -20.90
C LYS A 8 0.43 -3.33 -21.25
N SER A 9 0.32 -4.62 -21.53
CA SER A 9 -0.96 -5.29 -21.81
C SER A 9 -1.95 -5.24 -20.65
N ASP A 10 -1.46 -5.07 -19.40
CA ASP A 10 -2.31 -5.07 -18.20
C ASP A 10 -2.90 -3.68 -17.90
N TYR A 11 -2.31 -2.63 -18.46
CA TYR A 11 -2.58 -1.25 -18.03
C TYR A 11 -4.06 -0.88 -18.04
N LYS A 12 -4.81 -1.30 -19.05
CA LYS A 12 -6.25 -1.00 -19.17
C LYS A 12 -7.03 -1.63 -18.02
N ASN A 13 -6.82 -2.91 -17.78
CA ASN A 13 -7.57 -3.66 -16.76
C ASN A 13 -7.16 -3.25 -15.36
N ILE A 14 -5.87 -3.08 -15.11
CA ILE A 14 -5.36 -2.66 -13.79
C ILE A 14 -5.74 -1.22 -13.47
N LYS A 15 -5.77 -0.32 -14.46
CA LYS A 15 -6.30 1.03 -14.26
C LYS A 15 -7.77 1.00 -13.84
N ALA A 16 -8.60 0.20 -14.48
CA ALA A 16 -10.01 0.05 -14.11
C ALA A 16 -10.16 -0.49 -12.68
N LEU A 17 -9.41 -1.55 -12.31
CA LEU A 17 -9.39 -2.10 -10.96
C LEU A 17 -8.95 -1.04 -9.94
N TYR A 18 -7.84 -0.33 -10.22
CA TYR A 18 -7.32 0.72 -9.36
C TYR A 18 -8.35 1.84 -9.13
N THR A 19 -8.98 2.31 -10.21
CA THR A 19 -9.99 3.39 -10.09
C THR A 19 -11.27 2.95 -9.39
N GLY A 20 -11.63 1.68 -9.47
CA GLY A 20 -12.77 1.12 -8.74
C GLY A 20 -12.49 0.78 -7.28
N ALA A 21 -11.21 0.54 -6.93
CA ALA A 21 -10.83 0.12 -5.59
C ALA A 21 -10.56 1.29 -4.63
N PHE A 22 -10.12 2.44 -5.14
CA PHE A 22 -9.73 3.59 -4.33
C PHE A 22 -10.54 4.84 -4.68
N PRO A 23 -10.97 5.66 -3.70
CA PRO A 23 -11.62 6.95 -3.92
C PRO A 23 -10.74 7.93 -4.71
N ALA A 24 -11.35 8.90 -5.38
CA ALA A 24 -10.62 9.83 -6.26
C ALA A 24 -9.58 10.69 -5.51
N ASN A 25 -9.89 11.09 -4.29
CA ASN A 25 -9.02 11.87 -3.40
C ASN A 25 -7.84 11.08 -2.82
N GLU A 26 -7.89 9.73 -2.85
CA GLU A 26 -6.82 8.87 -2.37
C GLU A 26 -5.92 8.36 -3.52
N ARG A 27 -6.27 8.67 -4.76
CA ARG A 27 -5.59 8.12 -5.93
C ARG A 27 -4.51 9.05 -6.48
N ALA A 28 -3.27 8.57 -6.50
CA ALA A 28 -2.27 9.16 -7.39
C ALA A 28 -2.63 8.93 -8.88
N PRO A 29 -2.29 9.83 -9.79
CA PRO A 29 -2.51 9.60 -11.21
C PRO A 29 -1.84 8.30 -11.69
N PHE A 30 -2.59 7.40 -12.32
CA PHE A 30 -2.12 6.06 -12.70
C PHE A 30 -0.87 6.09 -13.58
N HIS A 31 -0.73 7.09 -14.46
CA HIS A 31 0.46 7.26 -15.29
C HIS A 31 1.73 7.56 -14.47
N LEU A 32 1.59 8.22 -13.32
CA LEU A 32 2.71 8.46 -12.41
C LEU A 32 3.14 7.17 -11.70
N LEU A 33 2.18 6.35 -11.25
CA LEU A 33 2.50 5.03 -10.66
C LEU A 33 3.31 4.18 -11.62
N ARG A 34 2.86 4.10 -12.88
CA ARG A 34 3.60 3.40 -13.94
C ARG A 34 5.00 3.95 -14.12
N LYS A 35 5.11 5.27 -14.32
CA LYS A 35 6.41 5.95 -14.53
C LYS A 35 7.37 5.68 -13.38
N ARG A 36 6.89 5.68 -12.13
CA ARG A 36 7.72 5.35 -10.95
C ARG A 36 8.17 3.89 -10.96
N ALA A 37 7.30 2.97 -11.32
CA ALA A 37 7.65 1.56 -11.44
C ALA A 37 8.68 1.33 -12.57
N GLU A 38 8.49 1.95 -13.74
CA GLU A 38 9.43 1.90 -14.86
C GLU A 38 10.82 2.49 -14.51
N GLN A 39 10.86 3.48 -13.60
CA GLN A 39 12.10 4.08 -13.09
C GLN A 39 12.78 3.28 -11.95
N GLY A 40 12.22 2.14 -11.55
CA GLY A 40 12.73 1.36 -10.42
C GLY A 40 12.59 2.04 -9.06
N ARG A 41 11.64 2.98 -8.93
CA ARG A 41 11.33 3.69 -7.68
C ARG A 41 10.18 3.06 -6.89
N ALA A 42 9.46 2.15 -7.53
CA ALA A 42 8.39 1.37 -6.94
C ALA A 42 8.25 0.04 -7.67
N ASP A 43 7.63 -0.90 -7.00
CA ASP A 43 7.27 -2.20 -7.54
C ASP A 43 5.77 -2.25 -7.78
N PHE A 44 5.37 -2.48 -9.02
CA PHE A 44 3.96 -2.61 -9.38
C PHE A 44 3.67 -4.08 -9.74
N TRP A 45 3.01 -4.77 -8.81
CA TRP A 45 2.65 -6.18 -8.92
C TRP A 45 1.19 -6.33 -9.32
N ILE A 46 0.91 -7.35 -10.14
CA ILE A 46 -0.43 -7.81 -10.44
C ILE A 46 -0.65 -9.16 -9.77
N ILE A 47 -1.84 -9.32 -9.24
CA ILE A 47 -2.33 -10.56 -8.65
C ILE A 47 -3.25 -11.22 -9.68
N ARG A 48 -2.95 -12.48 -10.02
CA ARG A 48 -3.69 -13.23 -11.04
C ARG A 48 -4.18 -14.56 -10.48
N GLU A 49 -5.37 -14.95 -10.89
CA GLU A 49 -5.93 -16.26 -10.65
C GLU A 49 -6.60 -16.76 -11.92
N GLU A 50 -6.33 -18.00 -12.32
CA GLU A 50 -6.88 -18.62 -13.52
C GLU A 50 -6.78 -17.74 -14.77
N GLY A 51 -5.60 -17.13 -14.99
CA GLY A 51 -5.34 -16.26 -16.14
C GLY A 51 -5.93 -14.84 -16.05
N LYS A 52 -6.76 -14.53 -15.04
CA LYS A 52 -7.40 -13.22 -14.89
C LYS A 52 -6.65 -12.33 -13.90
N ASN A 53 -6.59 -11.03 -14.17
CA ASN A 53 -6.06 -10.04 -13.22
C ASN A 53 -7.14 -9.76 -12.18
N ILE A 54 -6.92 -10.17 -10.93
CA ILE A 54 -7.88 -10.06 -9.83
C ILE A 54 -7.47 -9.07 -8.76
N GLY A 55 -6.28 -8.49 -8.84
CA GLY A 55 -5.80 -7.53 -7.86
C GLY A 55 -4.49 -6.89 -8.23
N LEU A 56 -4.07 -5.98 -7.38
CA LEU A 56 -2.79 -5.27 -7.49
C LEU A 56 -2.13 -5.07 -6.13
N ALA A 57 -0.80 -4.97 -6.13
CA ALA A 57 0.00 -4.46 -5.03
C ALA A 57 1.04 -3.48 -5.57
N TYR A 58 1.15 -2.31 -4.94
CA TYR A 58 2.10 -1.28 -5.31
C TYR A 58 2.95 -0.94 -4.09
N LEU A 59 4.26 -1.19 -4.18
CA LEU A 59 5.17 -0.98 -3.08
C LEU A 59 6.26 0.02 -3.45
N VAL A 60 6.60 0.88 -2.50
CA VAL A 60 7.74 1.78 -2.59
C VAL A 60 8.84 1.22 -1.70
N THR A 61 10.04 1.02 -2.26
CA THR A 61 11.15 0.42 -1.53
C THR A 61 12.33 1.37 -1.39
N TYR A 62 12.98 1.33 -0.23
CA TYR A 62 14.24 2.01 0.03
C TYR A 62 15.03 1.31 1.13
N LYS A 63 16.28 0.91 0.84
CA LYS A 63 17.08 0.07 1.74
C LYS A 63 16.30 -1.20 2.12
N ASP A 64 16.08 -1.41 3.40
CA ASP A 64 15.33 -2.51 3.99
C ASP A 64 13.84 -2.18 4.26
N LEU A 65 13.34 -1.04 3.77
CA LEU A 65 11.94 -0.65 3.90
C LEU A 65 11.13 -0.99 2.65
N ALA A 66 9.93 -1.52 2.83
CA ALA A 66 8.92 -1.72 1.80
C ALA A 66 7.57 -1.16 2.26
N TYR A 67 7.16 -0.04 1.68
CA TYR A 67 5.86 0.60 1.94
C TYR A 67 4.81 0.08 0.97
N LEU A 68 3.84 -0.69 1.45
CA LEU A 68 2.69 -1.14 0.68
C LEU A 68 1.71 0.02 0.50
N PHE A 69 1.91 0.79 -0.56
CA PHE A 69 1.21 2.05 -0.82
C PHE A 69 -0.21 1.83 -1.36
N TYR A 70 -0.40 0.83 -2.23
CA TYR A 70 -1.71 0.39 -2.71
C TYR A 70 -1.81 -1.13 -2.69
N TYR A 71 -2.91 -1.63 -2.16
CA TYR A 71 -3.24 -3.05 -2.19
C TYR A 71 -4.75 -3.22 -2.41
N ALA A 72 -5.14 -3.94 -3.44
CA ALA A 72 -6.54 -4.17 -3.73
C ALA A 72 -6.79 -5.51 -4.40
N ILE A 73 -7.92 -6.12 -4.06
CA ILE A 73 -8.54 -7.24 -4.78
C ILE A 73 -9.85 -6.72 -5.39
N ASP A 74 -10.09 -7.06 -6.63
CA ASP A 74 -11.33 -6.77 -7.34
C ASP A 74 -12.54 -7.22 -6.53
N SER A 75 -13.59 -6.41 -6.50
CA SER A 75 -14.77 -6.64 -5.67
C SER A 75 -15.44 -8.00 -5.93
N SER A 76 -15.44 -8.48 -7.17
CA SER A 76 -16.01 -9.79 -7.56
C SER A 76 -15.24 -10.99 -7.02
N TYR A 77 -14.02 -10.78 -6.54
CA TYR A 77 -13.14 -11.81 -5.95
C TYR A 77 -12.98 -11.67 -4.43
N ARG A 78 -13.57 -10.65 -3.79
CA ARG A 78 -13.53 -10.47 -2.33
C ARG A 78 -14.32 -11.55 -1.59
N GLY A 79 -14.01 -11.74 -0.31
CA GLY A 79 -14.69 -12.72 0.54
C GLY A 79 -14.32 -14.19 0.29
N LYS A 80 -13.43 -14.47 -0.66
CA LYS A 80 -13.01 -15.83 -1.07
C LYS A 80 -11.58 -16.19 -0.63
N GLY A 81 -10.99 -15.42 0.29
CA GLY A 81 -9.62 -15.65 0.79
C GLY A 81 -8.49 -15.20 -0.14
N TYR A 82 -8.78 -14.71 -1.35
CA TYR A 82 -7.77 -14.30 -2.31
C TYR A 82 -6.88 -13.15 -1.79
N GLY A 83 -7.46 -12.21 -1.05
CA GLY A 83 -6.69 -11.12 -0.44
C GLY A 83 -5.63 -11.63 0.53
N THR A 84 -6.02 -12.48 1.47
CA THR A 84 -5.07 -13.07 2.43
C THR A 84 -3.97 -13.86 1.73
N LYS A 85 -4.35 -14.71 0.76
CA LYS A 85 -3.39 -15.53 0.01
C LYS A 85 -2.41 -14.67 -0.79
N ALA A 86 -2.90 -13.60 -1.41
CA ALA A 86 -2.07 -12.68 -2.20
C ALA A 86 -1.13 -11.86 -1.30
N LEU A 87 -1.64 -11.31 -0.20
CA LEU A 87 -0.82 -10.52 0.71
C LEU A 87 0.31 -11.34 1.33
N LYS A 88 0.03 -12.58 1.76
CA LYS A 88 1.07 -13.49 2.26
C LYS A 88 2.16 -13.77 1.21
N LYS A 89 1.79 -13.91 -0.07
CA LYS A 89 2.79 -14.05 -1.14
C LYS A 89 3.59 -12.76 -1.37
N VAL A 90 2.96 -11.59 -1.26
CA VAL A 90 3.69 -10.32 -1.31
C VAL A 90 4.66 -10.22 -0.13
N MET A 91 4.21 -10.55 1.09
CA MET A 91 5.07 -10.55 2.27
C MET A 91 6.26 -11.50 2.12
N GLU A 92 6.08 -12.67 1.49
CA GLU A 92 7.18 -13.60 1.21
C GLU A 92 8.20 -13.01 0.22
N ILE A 93 7.75 -12.28 -0.82
CA ILE A 93 8.64 -11.57 -1.75
C ILE A 93 9.48 -10.52 -1.01
N TYR A 94 8.91 -9.90 0.03
CA TYR A 94 9.54 -8.83 0.81
C TYR A 94 9.97 -9.28 2.22
N LYS A 95 10.22 -10.58 2.44
CA LYS A 95 10.56 -11.14 3.75
C LYS A 95 11.82 -10.54 4.40
N ASP A 96 12.75 -10.07 3.58
CA ASP A 96 13.99 -9.42 4.04
C ASP A 96 13.83 -7.90 4.24
N TYR A 97 12.58 -7.39 4.09
CA TYR A 97 12.24 -5.99 4.30
C TYR A 97 11.37 -5.82 5.53
N ARG A 98 11.49 -4.67 6.18
CA ARG A 98 10.46 -4.17 7.10
C ARG A 98 9.29 -3.66 6.25
N LEU A 99 8.34 -4.55 5.96
CA LEU A 99 7.14 -4.20 5.20
C LEU A 99 6.16 -3.47 6.11
N PHE A 100 5.60 -2.37 5.65
CA PHE A 100 4.61 -1.59 6.37
C PHE A 100 3.58 -0.97 5.44
N LEU A 101 2.47 -0.55 6.02
CA LEU A 101 1.40 0.19 5.35
C LEU A 101 0.78 1.20 6.30
N ALA A 102 0.09 2.19 5.74
CA ALA A 102 -0.73 3.14 6.47
C ALA A 102 -2.20 2.90 6.15
N LEU A 103 -3.05 2.99 7.16
CA LEU A 103 -4.51 2.90 7.03
C LEU A 103 -5.18 3.92 7.94
N GLU A 104 -6.36 4.38 7.54
CA GLU A 104 -7.17 5.27 8.37
C GLU A 104 -7.35 4.68 9.78
N ASP A 105 -7.20 5.50 10.81
CA ASP A 105 -7.29 5.03 12.20
C ASP A 105 -8.68 4.41 12.47
N TRP A 106 -8.68 3.13 12.77
CA TRP A 106 -9.88 2.34 13.05
C TRP A 106 -10.53 2.67 14.39
N ARG A 107 -9.81 3.38 15.28
CA ARG A 107 -10.29 3.83 16.60
C ARG A 107 -11.14 5.10 16.50
N GLU A 108 -10.94 5.90 15.43
CA GLU A 108 -11.67 7.14 15.25
C GLU A 108 -13.13 6.90 14.83
N GLU A 109 -14.02 7.76 15.31
CA GLU A 109 -15.41 7.78 14.87
C GLU A 109 -15.51 8.33 13.44
N SER A 110 -16.17 7.55 12.57
CA SER A 110 -16.34 7.89 11.16
C SER A 110 -17.49 7.08 10.54
N GLU A 111 -18.06 7.57 9.46
CA GLU A 111 -19.11 6.85 8.71
C GLU A 111 -18.65 5.48 8.22
N ASN A 112 -17.35 5.30 7.95
CA ASN A 112 -16.79 4.05 7.46
C ASN A 112 -16.04 3.24 8.55
N LYS A 113 -16.28 3.51 9.85
CA LYS A 113 -15.60 2.84 10.99
C LYS A 113 -15.63 1.32 10.90
N VAL A 114 -16.76 0.73 10.55
CA VAL A 114 -16.88 -0.73 10.39
C VAL A 114 -15.95 -1.26 9.29
N GLN A 115 -15.76 -0.51 8.21
CA GLN A 115 -14.83 -0.89 7.14
C GLN A 115 -13.37 -0.74 7.58
N ARG A 116 -13.05 0.30 8.35
CA ARG A 116 -11.70 0.51 8.93
C ARG A 116 -11.32 -0.65 9.86
N ILE A 117 -12.22 -1.04 10.77
CA ILE A 117 -12.03 -2.20 11.67
C ILE A 117 -11.83 -3.49 10.87
N LYS A 118 -12.65 -3.76 9.84
CA LYS A 118 -12.51 -4.94 8.99
C LYS A 118 -11.16 -4.95 8.26
N ARG A 119 -10.69 -3.79 7.79
CA ARG A 119 -9.40 -3.65 7.11
C ARG A 119 -8.24 -3.89 8.08
N HIS A 120 -8.28 -3.30 9.27
CA HIS A 120 -7.30 -3.53 10.33
C HIS A 120 -7.21 -5.02 10.69
N ASN A 121 -8.35 -5.67 10.99
CA ASN A 121 -8.40 -7.10 11.31
C ASN A 121 -7.90 -7.99 10.17
N PHE A 122 -8.14 -7.58 8.91
CA PHE A 122 -7.60 -8.29 7.75
C PHE A 122 -6.07 -8.30 7.77
N TYR A 123 -5.43 -7.16 8.05
CA TYR A 123 -3.97 -7.09 8.12
C TYR A 123 -3.39 -7.82 9.33
N LEU A 124 -4.03 -7.75 10.50
CA LEU A 124 -3.68 -8.56 11.68
C LEU A 124 -3.70 -10.06 11.34
N ASN A 125 -4.76 -10.54 10.70
CA ASN A 125 -4.91 -11.94 10.29
C ASN A 125 -3.89 -12.37 9.21
N CYS A 126 -3.27 -11.43 8.51
CA CYS A 126 -2.19 -11.71 7.58
C CYS A 126 -0.82 -11.76 8.27
N GLY A 127 -0.70 -11.35 9.54
CA GLY A 127 0.54 -11.38 10.33
C GLY A 127 1.24 -10.02 10.45
N LEU A 128 0.58 -8.92 10.07
CA LEU A 128 1.04 -7.59 10.41
C LEU A 128 0.59 -7.24 11.85
N HIS A 129 1.29 -6.30 12.47
CA HIS A 129 0.93 -5.76 13.78
C HIS A 129 0.98 -4.23 13.76
N ASP A 130 0.29 -3.60 14.72
CA ASP A 130 0.32 -2.14 14.87
C ASP A 130 1.73 -1.69 15.28
N LEU A 131 2.22 -0.63 14.64
CA LEU A 131 3.47 0.02 15.00
C LEU A 131 3.17 1.25 15.90
N PRO A 132 4.08 1.61 16.83
CA PRO A 132 3.87 2.69 17.79
C PRO A 132 4.04 4.08 17.18
N TYR A 133 3.56 4.26 15.96
CA TYR A 133 3.66 5.51 15.21
C TYR A 133 2.42 5.71 14.36
N LYS A 134 2.11 6.98 14.12
CA LYS A 134 1.11 7.41 13.15
C LYS A 134 1.79 8.15 12.00
N LEU A 135 1.20 8.09 10.83
CA LEU A 135 1.59 8.87 9.68
C LEU A 135 0.62 10.04 9.53
N LYS A 136 1.14 11.25 9.50
CA LYS A 136 0.35 12.43 9.12
C LYS A 136 0.64 12.76 7.66
N GLU A 137 -0.41 12.74 6.84
CA GLU A 137 -0.38 13.20 5.44
C GLU A 137 -1.41 14.33 5.30
N ALA A 138 -0.93 15.55 5.05
CA ALA A 138 -1.74 16.75 5.11
C ALA A 138 -2.51 16.84 6.46
N ASP A 139 -3.84 16.81 6.44
CA ASP A 139 -4.68 16.90 7.63
C ASP A 139 -5.22 15.53 8.11
N VAL A 140 -4.80 14.45 7.45
CA VAL A 140 -5.26 13.09 7.80
C VAL A 140 -4.19 12.36 8.60
N ILE A 141 -4.61 11.69 9.68
CA ILE A 141 -3.75 10.84 10.50
C ILE A 141 -4.08 9.37 10.20
N PHE A 142 -3.03 8.59 9.92
CA PHE A 142 -3.12 7.18 9.64
C PHE A 142 -2.39 6.37 10.70
N SER A 143 -2.97 5.24 11.10
CA SER A 143 -2.26 4.20 11.83
C SER A 143 -1.30 3.47 10.92
N ILE A 144 -0.16 3.02 11.45
CA ILE A 144 0.83 2.25 10.69
C ILE A 144 0.83 0.82 11.20
N MET A 145 0.79 -0.13 10.27
CA MET A 145 0.99 -1.56 10.55
C MET A 145 2.19 -2.09 9.79
N GLY A 146 2.88 -3.09 10.33
CA GLY A 146 4.05 -3.67 9.67
C GLY A 146 4.41 -5.07 10.13
N THR A 147 5.44 -5.64 9.49
CA THR A 147 5.98 -6.99 9.79
C THR A 147 7.24 -6.93 10.67
N GLY A 148 7.87 -5.78 10.80
CA GLY A 148 9.15 -5.59 11.47
C GLY A 148 9.08 -4.58 12.61
N ASN A 149 10.26 -4.17 13.06
CA ASN A 149 10.41 -3.14 14.09
C ASN A 149 9.94 -1.77 13.59
N ALA A 150 9.90 -0.83 14.52
CA ALA A 150 9.56 0.56 14.28
C ALA A 150 10.28 1.18 13.07
N ILE A 151 9.61 2.13 12.42
CA ILE A 151 10.16 2.90 11.32
C ILE A 151 10.49 4.29 11.83
N GLU A 152 11.75 4.68 11.73
CA GLU A 152 12.16 6.01 12.13
C GLU A 152 11.64 7.08 11.17
N PRO A 153 11.23 8.27 11.65
CA PRO A 153 10.75 9.36 10.80
C PRO A 153 11.72 9.73 9.67
N LYS A 154 13.03 9.69 9.94
CA LYS A 154 14.08 9.95 8.95
C LYS A 154 14.14 8.90 7.84
N GLU A 155 13.85 7.63 8.15
CA GLU A 155 13.84 6.54 7.18
C GLU A 155 12.64 6.67 6.24
N TYR A 156 11.45 6.93 6.79
CA TYR A 156 10.26 7.21 6.01
C TYR A 156 10.45 8.42 5.09
N LYS A 157 11.01 9.52 5.62
CA LYS A 157 11.32 10.70 4.83
C LYS A 157 12.29 10.40 3.69
N ALA A 158 13.31 9.57 3.92
CA ALA A 158 14.27 9.16 2.90
C ALA A 158 13.60 8.30 1.80
N LEU A 159 12.74 7.35 2.18
CA LEU A 159 11.94 6.53 1.27
C LEU A 159 11.06 7.41 0.39
N MET A 160 10.28 8.33 0.99
CA MET A 160 9.39 9.22 0.26
C MET A 160 10.15 10.22 -0.63
N ASN A 161 11.30 10.74 -0.18
CA ASN A 161 12.16 11.60 -0.99
C ASN A 161 12.69 10.90 -2.24
N ARG A 162 12.96 9.59 -2.16
CA ARG A 162 13.34 8.79 -3.33
C ARG A 162 12.15 8.58 -4.28
N TYR A 163 10.98 8.33 -3.73
CA TYR A 163 9.76 8.08 -4.50
C TYR A 163 9.23 9.32 -5.19
N VAL A 164 9.13 10.43 -4.45
CA VAL A 164 8.62 11.71 -4.96
C VAL A 164 9.78 12.52 -5.54
N SER A 165 9.75 12.82 -6.84
CA SER A 165 10.75 13.74 -7.45
C SER A 165 10.35 15.20 -7.28
N LEU A 166 11.35 16.08 -7.35
CA LEU A 166 11.13 17.52 -7.51
C LEU A 166 10.19 17.83 -8.70
N PRO A 167 9.25 18.78 -8.63
CA PRO A 167 8.99 19.69 -7.51
C PRO A 167 7.99 19.19 -6.46
N MET A 168 7.32 18.05 -6.67
CA MET A 168 6.25 17.53 -5.78
C MET A 168 6.71 17.34 -4.32
N LYS A 169 8.01 17.13 -4.10
CA LYS A 169 8.59 17.00 -2.76
C LYS A 169 8.30 18.18 -1.83
N TYR A 170 8.11 19.38 -2.36
CA TYR A 170 7.85 20.61 -1.57
C TYR A 170 6.36 20.81 -1.26
N PHE A 171 5.46 20.04 -1.89
CA PHE A 171 4.01 20.18 -1.72
C PHE A 171 3.41 19.07 -0.85
N ILE A 172 4.19 18.08 -0.44
CA ILE A 172 3.69 16.95 0.31
C ILE A 172 4.37 16.95 1.68
N ASP A 173 3.60 17.24 2.72
CA ASP A 173 4.06 17.16 4.12
C ASP A 173 3.72 15.77 4.66
N PHE A 174 4.72 14.89 4.67
CA PHE A 174 4.62 13.57 5.27
C PHE A 174 5.39 13.58 6.60
N ARG A 175 4.72 13.26 7.70
CA ARG A 175 5.34 13.17 9.02
C ARG A 175 4.94 11.89 9.73
N ILE A 176 5.92 11.19 10.27
CA ILE A 176 5.66 10.16 11.28
C ILE A 176 5.63 10.85 12.63
N ILE A 177 4.58 10.60 13.41
CA ILE A 177 4.40 11.06 14.78
C ILE A 177 4.30 9.85 15.71
N LYS A 178 4.78 9.98 16.95
CA LYS A 178 4.58 8.92 17.95
C LYS A 178 3.09 8.81 18.29
N ASP A 179 2.63 7.57 18.44
CA ASP A 179 1.31 7.29 19.01
C ASP A 179 1.46 7.47 20.52
N GLU A 180 0.78 8.45 21.12
CA GLU A 180 0.74 8.69 22.58
C GLU A 180 -0.24 7.75 23.24
#